data_8cfe934ba3605c8503a0bdf2245b635f
#
_entry.id   8cfe934ba3605c8503a0bdf2245b635f
#
_cell.length_a   1.000
_cell.length_b   1.000
_cell.length_c   1.000
_cell.angle_alpha   90.00
_cell.angle_beta   90.00
_cell.angle_gamma   90.00
#
_symmetry.space_group_name_H-M   'P 1'
#
loop_
_entity.id
_entity.type
_entity.pdbx_description
1 polymer ?
#
loop_
_entity_poly.entity_id
_entity_poly.type
_entity_poly.pdbx_seq_one_letter_code
_entity_poly.pdbx_strand_id
1 'polypeptide(L)'
;MKTPRLNNRLFDKAKGVKLDVGCGAIKQKGFLGMDIEPGPLVDIVHDIQKFPWPVPKDICSMILASHVFEHIEPKYRFQFMDECWRIIKPDGQLWIACPYANSVLAMAHPAHYPCPNEAAFEFFDPDYRLWHCAGYKKPLPWKIVRLAFELSGCIEIVLEPRKTDKGKIGEIPKQPKNFGSVQFLERKQPETQVLWPKKKGKDAKK
;
A
#
# COMPACT_ATOMS: atom_id res chain seq x y z
N MET A 1 1.00 9.13 -28.52
CA MET A 1 -0.08 8.12 -28.39
C MET A 1 -1.17 8.71 -27.50
N LYS A 2 -2.43 8.78 -27.97
CA LYS A 2 -3.54 9.26 -27.15
C LYS A 2 -3.85 8.19 -26.11
N THR A 3 -3.77 8.54 -24.82
CA THR A 3 -4.22 7.70 -23.72
C THR A 3 -5.65 7.22 -24.00
N PRO A 4 -5.95 5.91 -23.93
CA PRO A 4 -7.32 5.45 -24.09
C PRO A 4 -8.18 6.17 -23.06
N ARG A 5 -9.28 6.78 -23.49
CA ARG A 5 -10.28 7.34 -22.55
C ARG A 5 -10.87 6.16 -21.78
N LEU A 6 -10.37 5.93 -20.58
CA LEU A 6 -10.99 4.98 -19.66
C LEU A 6 -12.46 5.36 -19.50
N ASN A 7 -13.29 4.36 -19.75
CA ASN A 7 -14.72 4.52 -19.75
C ASN A 7 -15.17 4.97 -18.35
N ASN A 8 -15.76 6.16 -18.23
CA ASN A 8 -16.26 6.71 -16.94
C ASN A 8 -17.20 5.77 -16.17
N ARG A 9 -17.63 4.66 -16.81
CA ARG A 9 -18.43 3.60 -16.19
C ARG A 9 -17.68 2.75 -15.16
N LEU A 10 -16.33 2.71 -15.22
CA LEU A 10 -15.53 1.95 -14.24
C LEU A 10 -15.48 2.65 -12.87
N PHE A 11 -15.69 3.96 -12.82
CA PHE A 11 -15.51 4.76 -11.61
C PHE A 11 -16.85 5.30 -11.10
N ASP A 12 -17.56 4.49 -10.29
CA ASP A 12 -18.75 4.95 -9.58
C ASP A 12 -18.35 5.73 -8.31
N LYS A 13 -18.46 7.05 -8.37
CA LYS A 13 -18.11 7.94 -7.26
C LYS A 13 -18.95 7.72 -5.99
N ALA A 14 -20.18 7.26 -6.12
CA ALA A 14 -21.08 7.12 -4.97
C ALA A 14 -20.71 5.93 -4.09
N LYS A 15 -20.27 4.83 -4.70
CA LYS A 15 -19.93 3.59 -3.98
C LYS A 15 -18.47 3.55 -3.51
N GLY A 16 -17.59 4.37 -4.09
CA GLY A 16 -16.15 4.27 -3.91
C GLY A 16 -15.56 3.04 -4.62
N VAL A 17 -14.41 3.24 -5.23
CA VAL A 17 -13.69 2.19 -5.96
C VAL A 17 -12.73 1.47 -5.00
N LYS A 18 -12.67 0.15 -5.09
CA LYS A 18 -11.59 -0.65 -4.51
C LYS A 18 -10.63 -1.02 -5.63
N LEU A 19 -9.37 -0.67 -5.49
CA LEU A 19 -8.34 -0.87 -6.52
C LEU A 19 -7.30 -1.86 -6.02
N ASP A 20 -7.03 -2.89 -6.82
CA ASP A 20 -5.97 -3.88 -6.61
C ASP A 20 -4.83 -3.56 -7.57
N VAL A 21 -3.74 -3.03 -7.04
CA VAL A 21 -2.57 -2.54 -7.79
C VAL A 21 -1.57 -3.67 -7.93
N GLY A 22 -1.13 -3.96 -9.16
CA GLY A 22 -0.30 -5.13 -9.45
C GLY A 22 -1.06 -6.43 -9.22
N CYS A 23 -2.32 -6.48 -9.65
CA CYS A 23 -3.22 -7.60 -9.34
C CYS A 23 -2.81 -8.94 -9.98
N GLY A 24 -1.99 -8.92 -11.02
CA GLY A 24 -1.53 -10.12 -11.72
C GLY A 24 -2.68 -11.03 -12.13
N ALA A 25 -2.47 -12.33 -11.90
CA ALA A 25 -3.45 -13.37 -12.17
C ALA A 25 -4.42 -13.65 -11.00
N ILE A 26 -4.29 -12.92 -9.87
CA ILE A 26 -5.06 -13.18 -8.63
C ILE A 26 -5.62 -11.86 -8.09
N LYS A 27 -6.57 -11.29 -8.83
CA LYS A 27 -7.25 -10.08 -8.38
C LYS A 27 -8.16 -10.35 -7.18
N GLN A 28 -8.16 -9.46 -6.20
CA GLN A 28 -9.08 -9.53 -5.07
C GLN A 28 -10.53 -9.34 -5.54
N LYS A 29 -11.43 -10.21 -5.06
CA LYS A 29 -12.85 -10.14 -5.42
C LYS A 29 -13.47 -8.80 -5.03
N GLY A 30 -14.16 -8.16 -5.98
CA GLY A 30 -14.82 -6.87 -5.79
C GLY A 30 -13.90 -5.66 -5.96
N PHE A 31 -12.65 -5.87 -6.41
CA PHE A 31 -11.72 -4.81 -6.76
C PHE A 31 -11.64 -4.64 -8.28
N LEU A 32 -11.30 -3.43 -8.72
CA LEU A 32 -10.75 -3.22 -10.05
C LEU A 32 -9.28 -3.60 -10.02
N GLY A 33 -8.83 -4.38 -11.01
CA GLY A 33 -7.44 -4.79 -11.14
C GLY A 33 -6.67 -3.82 -12.02
N MET A 34 -5.50 -3.37 -11.56
CA MET A 34 -4.55 -2.63 -12.37
C MET A 34 -3.22 -3.37 -12.40
N ASP A 35 -2.71 -3.63 -13.60
CA ASP A 35 -1.42 -4.31 -13.79
C ASP A 35 -0.74 -3.79 -15.05
N ILE A 36 0.59 -4.01 -15.14
CA ILE A 36 1.38 -3.66 -16.33
C ILE A 36 1.08 -4.61 -17.49
N GLU A 37 0.86 -5.90 -17.18
CA GLU A 37 0.57 -6.93 -18.16
C GLU A 37 -0.95 -7.08 -18.37
N PRO A 38 -1.44 -7.11 -19.61
CA PRO A 38 -2.85 -7.37 -19.88
C PRO A 38 -3.23 -8.79 -19.47
N GLY A 39 -4.41 -8.95 -18.84
CA GLY A 39 -4.90 -10.26 -18.41
C GLY A 39 -6.41 -10.28 -18.18
N PRO A 40 -7.00 -11.46 -17.99
CA PRO A 40 -8.46 -11.60 -17.88
C PRO A 40 -9.03 -10.95 -16.60
N LEU A 41 -8.18 -10.66 -15.61
CA LEU A 41 -8.56 -10.01 -14.35
C LEU A 41 -8.10 -8.55 -14.29
N VAL A 42 -7.41 -8.04 -15.32
CA VAL A 42 -6.89 -6.69 -15.39
C VAL A 42 -7.90 -5.77 -16.05
N ASP A 43 -8.43 -4.84 -15.29
CA ASP A 43 -9.41 -3.84 -15.78
C ASP A 43 -8.69 -2.59 -16.32
N ILE A 44 -7.49 -2.30 -15.83
CA ILE A 44 -6.67 -1.15 -16.18
C ILE A 44 -5.24 -1.63 -16.47
N VAL A 45 -4.84 -1.61 -17.74
CA VAL A 45 -3.45 -1.92 -18.11
C VAL A 45 -2.61 -0.65 -17.94
N HIS A 46 -1.73 -0.63 -16.95
CA HIS A 46 -0.91 0.54 -16.64
C HIS A 46 0.34 0.17 -15.84
N ASP A 47 1.46 0.79 -16.21
CA ASP A 47 2.70 0.70 -15.44
C ASP A 47 2.62 1.65 -14.23
N ILE A 48 2.64 1.09 -13.03
CA ILE A 48 2.51 1.83 -11.77
C ILE A 48 3.64 2.82 -11.51
N GLN A 49 4.75 2.71 -12.23
CA GLN A 49 5.88 3.64 -12.17
C GLN A 49 5.74 4.79 -13.18
N LYS A 50 4.66 4.84 -13.96
CA LYS A 50 4.31 5.95 -14.86
C LYS A 50 3.19 6.80 -14.29
N PHE A 51 3.48 8.03 -13.98
CA PHE A 51 2.56 8.97 -13.32
C PHE A 51 2.08 10.08 -14.25
N PRO A 52 0.83 10.60 -14.09
CA PRO A 52 -0.19 10.13 -13.16
C PRO A 52 -0.89 8.85 -13.66
N TRP A 53 -1.45 8.06 -12.74
CA TRP A 53 -2.27 6.90 -13.10
C TRP A 53 -3.59 7.33 -13.73
N PRO A 54 -4.18 6.50 -14.63
CA PRO A 54 -5.45 6.80 -15.28
C PRO A 54 -6.65 6.59 -14.34
N VAL A 55 -6.49 6.93 -13.08
CA VAL A 55 -7.47 6.83 -12.01
C VAL A 55 -7.80 8.23 -11.50
N PRO A 56 -9.09 8.62 -11.42
CA PRO A 56 -9.46 9.95 -10.92
C PRO A 56 -9.05 10.15 -9.46
N LYS A 57 -8.84 11.41 -9.10
CA LYS A 57 -8.52 11.79 -7.73
C LYS A 57 -9.73 11.54 -6.80
N ASP A 58 -9.48 11.19 -5.53
CA ASP A 58 -10.47 11.02 -4.47
C ASP A 58 -11.61 10.04 -4.82
N ILE A 59 -11.27 8.95 -5.52
CA ILE A 59 -12.24 7.95 -5.98
C ILE A 59 -12.16 6.63 -5.21
N CYS A 60 -10.96 6.23 -4.77
CA CYS A 60 -10.74 4.93 -4.15
C CYS A 60 -11.12 4.95 -2.67
N SER A 61 -12.02 4.07 -2.25
CA SER A 61 -12.29 3.81 -0.83
C SER A 61 -11.24 2.86 -0.23
N MET A 62 -10.60 2.04 -1.07
CA MET A 62 -9.54 1.13 -0.67
C MET A 62 -8.57 0.94 -1.83
N ILE A 63 -7.29 0.90 -1.52
CA ILE A 63 -6.22 0.50 -2.43
C ILE A 63 -5.51 -0.68 -1.78
N LEU A 64 -5.35 -1.77 -2.52
CA LEU A 64 -4.55 -2.92 -2.14
C LEU A 64 -3.30 -2.97 -3.02
N ALA A 65 -2.13 -3.11 -2.42
CA ALA A 65 -0.86 -3.35 -3.08
C ALA A 65 -0.18 -4.54 -2.41
N SER A 66 -0.49 -5.73 -2.90
CA SER A 66 0.02 -6.98 -2.32
C SER A 66 1.13 -7.54 -3.19
N HIS A 67 2.33 -7.66 -2.63
CA HIS A 67 3.53 -8.13 -3.34
C HIS A 67 3.85 -7.33 -4.62
N VAL A 68 3.82 -6.01 -4.48
CA VAL A 68 4.09 -5.03 -5.54
C VAL A 68 5.16 -4.04 -5.14
N PHE A 69 5.15 -3.62 -3.87
CA PHE A 69 6.02 -2.54 -3.40
C PHE A 69 7.51 -2.89 -3.53
N GLU A 70 7.86 -4.17 -3.40
CA GLU A 70 9.20 -4.70 -3.61
C GLU A 70 9.67 -4.66 -5.06
N HIS A 71 8.75 -4.54 -6.01
CA HIS A 71 9.06 -4.41 -7.44
C HIS A 71 9.14 -2.96 -7.91
N ILE A 72 8.82 -1.98 -7.04
CA ILE A 72 8.93 -0.56 -7.36
C ILE A 72 10.37 -0.11 -7.15
N GLU A 73 10.98 0.47 -8.20
CA GLU A 73 12.30 1.08 -8.07
C GLU A 73 12.31 2.13 -6.94
N PRO A 74 13.32 2.15 -6.06
CA PRO A 74 13.36 3.05 -4.91
C PRO A 74 13.11 4.52 -5.24
N LYS A 75 13.57 4.98 -6.40
CA LYS A 75 13.35 6.38 -6.87
C LYS A 75 11.88 6.74 -7.09
N TYR A 76 11.00 5.75 -7.32
CA TYR A 76 9.57 5.96 -7.58
C TYR A 76 8.66 5.71 -6.36
N ARG A 77 9.19 5.20 -5.25
CA ARG A 77 8.37 4.83 -4.09
C ARG A 77 7.63 6.02 -3.47
N PHE A 78 8.27 7.19 -3.40
CA PHE A 78 7.60 8.40 -2.95
C PHE A 78 6.48 8.82 -3.90
N GLN A 79 6.72 8.76 -5.21
CA GLN A 79 5.71 9.10 -6.22
C GLN A 79 4.55 8.10 -6.21
N PHE A 80 4.82 6.81 -5.98
CA PHE A 80 3.79 5.79 -5.80
C PHE A 80 2.90 6.11 -4.60
N MET A 81 3.48 6.46 -3.47
CA MET A 81 2.72 6.84 -2.26
C MET A 81 1.93 8.13 -2.48
N ASP A 82 2.50 9.13 -3.14
CA ASP A 82 1.82 10.39 -3.49
C ASP A 82 0.64 10.13 -4.44
N GLU A 83 0.80 9.19 -5.38
CA GLU A 83 -0.25 8.84 -6.32
C GLU A 83 -1.39 8.05 -5.66
N CYS A 84 -1.07 7.09 -4.79
CA CYS A 84 -2.05 6.45 -3.93
C CYS A 84 -2.82 7.49 -3.11
N TRP A 85 -2.11 8.45 -2.52
CA TRP A 85 -2.73 9.55 -1.77
C TRP A 85 -3.66 10.41 -2.64
N ARG A 86 -3.28 10.67 -3.89
CA ARG A 86 -4.10 11.44 -4.81
C ARG A 86 -5.43 10.78 -5.10
N ILE A 87 -5.43 9.47 -5.37
CA ILE A 87 -6.62 8.74 -5.84
C ILE A 87 -7.50 8.24 -4.71
N ILE A 88 -6.97 8.08 -3.49
CA ILE A 88 -7.74 7.59 -2.35
C ILE A 88 -8.66 8.67 -1.81
N LYS A 89 -9.83 8.29 -1.30
CA LYS A 89 -10.76 9.18 -0.59
C LYS A 89 -10.19 9.62 0.75
N PRO A 90 -10.64 10.74 1.34
CA PRO A 90 -10.18 11.18 2.66
C PRO A 90 -10.41 10.15 3.79
N ASP A 91 -11.43 9.31 3.65
CA ASP A 91 -11.84 8.23 4.56
C ASP A 91 -11.43 6.85 4.06
N GLY A 92 -10.62 6.77 3.00
CA GLY A 92 -10.15 5.53 2.41
C GLY A 92 -8.91 4.96 3.08
N GLN A 93 -8.55 3.71 2.74
CA GLN A 93 -7.37 3.02 3.26
C GLN A 93 -6.48 2.47 2.16
N LEU A 94 -5.17 2.62 2.34
CA LEU A 94 -4.14 1.96 1.55
C LEU A 94 -3.59 0.77 2.34
N TRP A 95 -3.67 -0.40 1.77
CA TRP A 95 -3.14 -1.64 2.32
C TRP A 95 -1.96 -2.10 1.49
N ILE A 96 -0.80 -2.24 2.12
CA ILE A 96 0.41 -2.75 1.48
C ILE A 96 0.83 -4.02 2.22
N ALA A 97 1.09 -5.08 1.46
CA ALA A 97 1.75 -6.29 1.95
C ALA A 97 2.96 -6.57 1.06
N CYS A 98 4.13 -6.74 1.66
CA CYS A 98 5.36 -7.04 0.92
C CYS A 98 6.33 -7.85 1.80
N PRO A 99 7.36 -8.49 1.22
CA PRO A 99 8.40 -9.13 2.00
C PRO A 99 9.08 -8.13 2.94
N TYR A 100 9.29 -8.54 4.17
CA TYR A 100 10.04 -7.75 5.16
C TYR A 100 11.53 -7.77 4.85
N ALA A 101 12.20 -6.65 5.04
CA ALA A 101 13.66 -6.57 4.89
C ALA A 101 14.35 -7.68 5.70
N ASN A 102 15.35 -8.33 5.09
CA ASN A 102 16.08 -9.47 5.64
C ASN A 102 15.28 -10.77 5.84
N SER A 103 14.04 -10.84 5.35
CA SER A 103 13.34 -12.14 5.28
C SER A 103 13.83 -12.98 4.12
N VAL A 104 13.59 -14.29 4.20
CA VAL A 104 13.89 -15.21 3.09
C VAL A 104 13.15 -14.79 1.82
N LEU A 105 11.90 -14.34 1.95
CA LEU A 105 11.08 -13.90 0.82
C LEU A 105 11.64 -12.64 0.16
N ALA A 106 12.24 -11.72 0.92
CA ALA A 106 12.85 -10.52 0.38
C ALA A 106 14.06 -10.84 -0.52
N MET A 107 14.79 -11.92 -0.21
CA MET A 107 16.01 -12.31 -0.89
C MET A 107 15.80 -13.41 -1.94
N ALA A 108 14.67 -14.11 -1.89
CA ALA A 108 14.41 -15.27 -2.75
C ALA A 108 14.17 -14.90 -4.22
N HIS A 109 13.62 -13.72 -4.49
CA HIS A 109 13.29 -13.31 -5.85
C HIS A 109 14.33 -12.32 -6.41
N PRO A 110 15.03 -12.65 -7.52
CA PRO A 110 16.15 -11.84 -8.02
C PRO A 110 15.74 -10.45 -8.54
N ALA A 111 14.45 -10.23 -8.84
CA ALA A 111 13.93 -8.94 -9.29
C ALA A 111 13.39 -8.06 -8.15
N HIS A 112 13.55 -8.46 -6.88
CA HIS A 112 13.20 -7.58 -5.77
C HIS A 112 14.24 -6.48 -5.62
N TYR A 113 13.78 -5.25 -5.56
CA TYR A 113 14.55 -4.15 -4.98
C TYR A 113 14.62 -4.32 -3.45
N PRO A 114 15.48 -3.55 -2.75
CA PRO A 114 15.54 -3.61 -1.29
C PRO A 114 14.15 -3.53 -0.67
N CYS A 115 13.72 -4.60 0.00
CA CYS A 115 12.42 -4.67 0.65
C CYS A 115 12.39 -3.74 1.87
N PRO A 116 11.24 -3.13 2.18
CA PRO A 116 11.13 -2.20 3.30
C PRO A 116 11.07 -2.93 4.65
N ASN A 117 11.45 -2.21 5.69
CA ASN A 117 11.07 -2.49 7.05
C ASN A 117 10.01 -1.47 7.52
N GLU A 118 9.60 -1.54 8.78
CA GLU A 118 8.64 -0.60 9.38
C GLU A 118 9.08 0.86 9.26
N ALA A 119 10.37 1.14 9.43
CA ALA A 119 10.92 2.48 9.37
C ALA A 119 10.74 3.15 8.01
N ALA A 120 10.72 2.37 6.93
CA ALA A 120 10.48 2.91 5.59
C ALA A 120 9.10 3.57 5.47
N PHE A 121 8.12 3.10 6.21
CA PHE A 121 6.76 3.66 6.21
C PHE A 121 6.60 4.84 7.18
N GLU A 122 7.43 4.92 8.22
CA GLU A 122 7.45 6.07 9.13
C GLU A 122 7.82 7.39 8.43
N PHE A 123 8.49 7.32 7.27
CA PHE A 123 8.74 8.49 6.43
C PHE A 123 7.47 9.14 5.88
N PHE A 124 6.34 8.45 5.90
CA PHE A 124 5.08 8.95 5.38
C PHE A 124 4.12 9.45 6.47
N ASP A 125 4.41 9.20 7.74
CA ASP A 125 3.54 9.60 8.86
C ASP A 125 4.16 10.73 9.69
N PRO A 126 3.55 11.94 9.71
CA PRO A 126 4.04 13.09 10.48
C PRO A 126 4.17 12.86 11.99
N ASP A 127 3.52 11.83 12.54
CA ASP A 127 3.67 11.48 13.96
C ASP A 127 5.02 10.81 14.27
N TYR A 128 5.81 10.49 13.23
CA TYR A 128 7.13 9.87 13.37
C TYR A 128 8.25 10.84 13.01
N ARG A 129 9.40 10.66 13.71
CA ARG A 129 10.58 11.50 13.50
C ARG A 129 11.10 11.44 12.05
N LEU A 130 11.05 10.27 11.43
CA LEU A 130 11.62 10.08 10.09
C LEU A 130 10.93 10.93 9.03
N TRP A 131 9.62 11.21 9.15
CA TRP A 131 8.94 12.14 8.25
C TRP A 131 9.56 13.54 8.28
N HIS A 132 9.99 14.01 9.47
CA HIS A 132 10.63 15.31 9.63
C HIS A 132 12.07 15.34 9.14
N CYS A 133 12.71 14.17 9.00
CA CYS A 133 14.08 14.04 8.52
C CYS A 133 14.18 13.92 6.99
N ALA A 134 13.07 13.83 6.25
CA ALA A 134 13.07 13.80 4.80
C ALA A 134 13.68 15.12 4.26
N GLY A 135 14.95 15.05 3.83
CA GLY A 135 15.78 16.22 3.55
C GLY A 135 15.48 16.94 2.22
N TYR A 136 14.56 16.43 1.42
CA TYR A 136 14.09 16.99 0.17
C TYR A 136 12.56 17.03 0.16
N LYS A 137 11.90 16.91 -0.96
CA LYS A 137 10.43 16.97 -1.02
C LYS A 137 9.79 16.07 0.05
N LYS A 138 9.07 16.69 1.01
CA LYS A 138 8.29 15.94 1.98
C LYS A 138 7.20 15.14 1.27
N PRO A 139 7.03 13.86 1.59
CA PRO A 139 5.93 13.05 1.07
C PRO A 139 4.58 13.61 1.53
N LEU A 140 3.51 13.27 0.82
CA LEU A 140 2.15 13.57 1.28
C LEU A 140 1.85 12.76 2.55
N PRO A 141 1.14 13.36 3.52
CA PRO A 141 1.05 12.80 4.86
C PRO A 141 0.03 11.66 4.96
N TRP A 142 0.46 10.60 5.57
CA TRP A 142 -0.33 9.44 5.93
C TRP A 142 -0.39 9.26 7.45
N LYS A 143 -1.31 8.45 7.92
CA LYS A 143 -1.36 7.93 9.28
C LYS A 143 -1.21 6.42 9.23
N ILE A 144 -0.22 5.88 9.92
CA ILE A 144 -0.10 4.44 10.11
C ILE A 144 -1.14 4.00 11.13
N VAL A 145 -2.14 3.23 10.67
CA VAL A 145 -3.21 2.72 11.57
C VAL A 145 -3.01 1.27 11.97
N ARG A 146 -2.30 0.51 11.15
CA ARG A 146 -1.91 -0.87 11.47
C ARG A 146 -0.55 -1.18 10.88
N LEU A 147 0.22 -1.94 11.62
CA LEU A 147 1.46 -2.56 11.18
C LEU A 147 1.50 -3.97 11.77
N ALA A 148 1.71 -4.97 10.95
CA ALA A 148 1.78 -6.36 11.36
C ALA A 148 2.92 -7.08 10.66
N PHE A 149 3.56 -8.00 11.36
CA PHE A 149 4.53 -8.94 10.81
C PHE A 149 3.88 -10.31 10.73
N GLU A 150 4.02 -10.95 9.61
CA GLU A 150 3.55 -12.31 9.43
C GLU A 150 4.69 -13.32 9.57
N LEU A 151 4.37 -14.51 10.06
CA LEU A 151 5.34 -15.62 10.18
C LEU A 151 5.90 -16.04 8.81
N SER A 152 5.21 -15.70 7.73
CA SER A 152 5.67 -15.89 6.35
C SER A 152 6.89 -15.06 5.99
N GLY A 153 7.23 -14.04 6.79
CA GLY A 153 8.30 -13.08 6.51
C GLY A 153 7.82 -11.85 5.74
N CYS A 154 6.53 -11.56 5.77
CA CYS A 154 5.95 -10.35 5.20
C CYS A 154 5.67 -9.30 6.26
N ILE A 155 5.66 -8.03 5.83
CA ILE A 155 5.11 -6.91 6.58
C ILE A 155 3.81 -6.48 5.92
N GLU A 156 2.77 -6.29 6.73
CA GLU A 156 1.52 -5.68 6.32
C GLU A 156 1.37 -4.32 6.98
N ILE A 157 0.99 -3.33 6.20
CA ILE A 157 0.75 -1.99 6.71
C ILE A 157 -0.55 -1.43 6.16
N VAL A 158 -1.32 -0.77 7.03
CA VAL A 158 -2.53 -0.05 6.66
C VAL A 158 -2.33 1.43 6.97
N LEU A 159 -2.61 2.25 5.97
CA LEU A 159 -2.40 3.69 6.00
C LEU A 159 -3.70 4.42 5.66
N GLU A 160 -3.98 5.50 6.38
CA GLU A 160 -5.07 6.44 6.09
C GLU A 160 -4.49 7.78 5.64
N PRO A 161 -5.04 8.42 4.59
CA PRO A 161 -4.52 9.71 4.12
C PRO A 161 -4.92 10.83 5.07
N ARG A 162 -3.98 11.69 5.45
CA ARG A 162 -4.26 12.86 6.31
C ARG A 162 -4.64 14.08 5.47
N LYS A 163 -5.69 13.95 4.64
CA LYS A 163 -6.16 15.02 3.73
C LYS A 163 -6.88 16.15 4.46
N THR A 164 -7.40 15.88 5.63
CA THR A 164 -8.23 16.83 6.42
C THR A 164 -7.47 17.50 7.54
N ASP A 165 -6.22 17.11 7.79
CA ASP A 165 -5.38 17.66 8.86
C ASP A 165 -4.87 19.06 8.49
N LYS A 166 -5.79 20.01 8.33
CA LYS A 166 -5.47 21.39 7.99
C LYS A 166 -4.66 22.04 9.12
N GLY A 167 -3.42 22.46 8.82
CA GLY A 167 -2.60 23.32 9.68
C GLY A 167 -1.81 22.63 10.79
N LYS A 168 -1.98 21.32 11.01
CA LYS A 168 -1.18 20.56 12.00
C LYS A 168 -0.02 19.78 11.38
N ILE A 169 0.01 19.68 10.07
CA ILE A 169 1.05 18.96 9.33
C ILE A 169 2.26 19.88 9.20
N GLY A 170 3.32 19.58 9.90
CA GLY A 170 4.58 20.34 9.85
C GLY A 170 5.11 20.75 11.23
N GLU A 171 4.30 20.69 12.26
CA GLU A 171 4.80 20.82 13.65
C GLU A 171 5.45 19.50 14.06
N ILE A 172 6.71 19.58 14.51
CA ILE A 172 7.37 18.43 15.12
C ILE A 172 6.60 18.11 16.41
N PRO A 173 6.05 16.89 16.56
CA PRO A 173 5.37 16.51 17.80
C PRO A 173 6.29 16.75 18.99
N LYS A 174 5.74 17.24 20.12
CA LYS A 174 6.53 17.51 21.35
C LYS A 174 7.33 16.30 21.80
N GLN A 175 6.83 15.11 21.51
CA GLN A 175 7.53 13.85 21.65
C GLN A 175 7.25 13.00 20.39
N PRO A 176 8.02 13.16 19.31
CA PRO A 176 7.85 12.32 18.14
C PRO A 176 8.16 10.87 18.52
N LYS A 177 7.37 9.94 17.98
CA LYS A 177 7.67 8.53 18.10
C LYS A 177 9.08 8.28 17.57
N ASN A 178 9.96 7.72 18.38
CA ASN A 178 11.34 7.45 18.00
C ASN A 178 11.44 6.09 17.31
N PHE A 179 12.21 6.04 16.25
CA PHE A 179 12.73 4.81 15.71
C PHE A 179 13.50 4.05 16.80
N GLY A 180 13.23 2.78 16.97
CA GLY A 180 13.92 1.91 17.96
C GLY A 180 13.28 1.86 19.34
N SER A 181 12.28 2.68 19.66
CA SER A 181 11.37 2.39 20.77
C SER A 181 10.31 1.36 20.35
N VAL A 182 10.72 0.32 19.64
CA VAL A 182 9.92 -0.88 19.54
C VAL A 182 9.89 -1.46 20.94
N GLN A 183 8.96 -0.99 21.74
CA GLN A 183 8.46 -1.84 22.79
C GLN A 183 7.96 -3.07 22.07
N PHE A 184 8.63 -4.18 22.25
CA PHE A 184 8.03 -5.49 22.03
C PHE A 184 6.85 -5.55 23.01
N LEU A 185 5.75 -4.92 22.59
CA LEU A 185 4.49 -5.14 23.25
C LEU A 185 4.25 -6.62 23.05
N GLU A 186 4.30 -7.39 24.15
CA GLU A 186 3.69 -8.71 24.18
C GLU A 186 2.28 -8.55 23.62
N ARG A 187 2.15 -8.86 22.32
CA ARG A 187 0.87 -8.76 21.66
C ARG A 187 -0.02 -9.85 22.23
N LYS A 188 -1.03 -9.48 23.00
CA LYS A 188 -2.27 -10.23 22.97
C LYS A 188 -2.63 -10.35 21.48
N GLN A 189 -2.52 -11.56 20.94
CA GLN A 189 -2.82 -11.80 19.52
C GLN A 189 -4.20 -11.19 19.23
N PRO A 190 -4.32 -10.23 18.32
CA PRO A 190 -5.62 -9.88 17.82
C PRO A 190 -6.16 -11.13 17.15
N GLU A 191 -7.42 -11.46 17.41
CA GLU A 191 -8.11 -12.52 16.69
C GLU A 191 -7.84 -12.35 15.20
N THR A 192 -7.18 -13.33 14.63
CA THR A 192 -6.74 -13.34 13.23
C THR A 192 -7.97 -13.31 12.35
N GLN A 193 -8.42 -12.13 11.96
CA GLN A 193 -9.21 -11.99 10.73
C GLN A 193 -8.26 -12.23 9.57
N VAL A 194 -8.22 -13.49 9.13
CA VAL A 194 -7.47 -13.92 7.97
C VAL A 194 -8.10 -13.25 6.76
N LEU A 195 -7.42 -12.24 6.19
CA LEU A 195 -7.83 -11.54 4.96
C LEU A 195 -7.77 -12.45 3.71
N TRP A 196 -7.14 -13.62 3.82
CA TRP A 196 -7.08 -14.61 2.76
C TRP A 196 -8.06 -15.74 3.02
N PRO A 197 -8.90 -16.11 2.05
CA PRO A 197 -9.69 -17.31 2.19
C PRO A 197 -8.74 -18.51 2.33
N LYS A 198 -8.80 -19.20 3.48
CA LYS A 198 -8.11 -20.51 3.64
C LYS A 198 -8.48 -21.37 2.44
N LYS A 199 -7.49 -21.84 1.67
CA LYS A 199 -7.72 -22.88 0.67
C LYS A 199 -8.40 -24.02 1.38
N LYS A 200 -9.66 -24.31 1.02
CA LYS A 200 -10.33 -25.54 1.45
C LYS A 200 -9.48 -26.69 0.94
N GLY A 201 -8.84 -27.42 1.84
CA GLY A 201 -8.17 -28.65 1.51
C GLY A 201 -9.16 -29.56 0.79
N LYS A 202 -8.82 -29.99 -0.41
CA LYS A 202 -9.51 -31.13 -1.03
C LYS A 202 -9.11 -32.35 -0.21
N ASP A 203 -10.05 -32.86 0.56
CA ASP A 203 -9.91 -34.15 1.18
C ASP A 203 -9.51 -35.18 0.11
N ALA A 204 -8.34 -35.76 0.26
CA ALA A 204 -7.92 -36.90 -0.48
C ALA A 204 -8.85 -38.07 -0.03
N LYS A 205 -9.86 -38.36 -0.83
CA LYS A 205 -10.54 -39.66 -0.74
C LYS A 205 -9.73 -40.67 -1.52
N LYS A 206 -9.45 -41.75 -0.79
CA LYS A 206 -8.86 -43.02 -1.25
C LYS A 206 -9.40 -43.52 -2.59
#